data_648d8cd5aab6e2852969d6fe006a5bc5
#
_entry.id   648d8cd5aab6e2852969d6fe006a5bc5
#
_cell.length_a   1.000
_cell.length_b   1.000
_cell.length_c   1.000
_cell.angle_alpha   90.00
_cell.angle_beta   90.00
_cell.angle_gamma   90.00
#
_symmetry.space_group_name_H-M   'P 1'
#
loop_
_entity.id
_entity.type
_entity.pdbx_description
1 polymer ?
#
loop_
_entity_poly.entity_id
_entity_poly.type
_entity_poly.pdbx_seq_one_letter_code
_entity_poly.pdbx_strand_id
1 'polypeptide(L)'
;MAAAAAATETQERRGPVIVVRGLSNSFGEQVIHENLDLDVRRGEIIGVVGGSGTGKTVLMRSIIGLQRYDEGEVEIFGKRVSGLGELEALELRRQFGVLFQNGALFSTLTVAENIEVPMREFYDIDETLMDEIAAYKVAMVGLPPEAGPKYPSELSGGMRKRAGLARALSLDPRLLFLDEPTAGLDPIGAAAFDQLILTLRDALDLTVFLITHDLDTLHTICDRVAVLADRRVLKVGTIEEMLRFEHPWVQDYFLGPRGRAALGSKGEGA
;
A
#
# COMPACT_ATOMS: atom_id res chain seq x y z
N MET A 1 14.21 -5.67 -33.25
CA MET A 1 14.41 -5.43 -31.81
C MET A 1 13.48 -4.34 -31.26
N ALA A 2 13.33 -3.17 -31.88
CA ALA A 2 12.41 -2.11 -31.38
C ALA A 2 10.92 -2.52 -31.31
N ALA A 3 10.41 -3.28 -32.27
CA ALA A 3 9.03 -3.77 -32.27
C ALA A 3 8.74 -4.80 -31.15
N ALA A 4 9.71 -5.62 -30.79
CA ALA A 4 9.59 -6.56 -29.68
C ALA A 4 9.62 -5.83 -28.33
N ALA A 5 10.46 -4.79 -28.19
CA ALA A 5 10.50 -3.94 -26.99
C ALA A 5 9.17 -3.18 -26.80
N ALA A 6 8.62 -2.59 -27.88
CA ALA A 6 7.32 -1.89 -27.83
C ALA A 6 6.15 -2.84 -27.55
N ALA A 7 6.19 -4.10 -28.03
CA ALA A 7 5.17 -5.09 -27.71
C ALA A 7 5.27 -5.56 -26.26
N THR A 8 6.48 -5.68 -25.70
CA THR A 8 6.72 -6.01 -24.30
C THR A 8 6.25 -4.87 -23.39
N GLU A 9 6.58 -3.60 -23.71
CA GLU A 9 6.05 -2.43 -22.98
C GLU A 9 4.53 -2.33 -23.02
N THR A 10 3.90 -2.67 -24.15
CA THR A 10 2.42 -2.63 -24.28
C THR A 10 1.76 -3.78 -23.51
N GLN A 11 2.42 -4.92 -23.38
CA GLN A 11 1.92 -6.07 -22.64
C GLN A 11 2.13 -5.88 -21.13
N GLU A 12 3.26 -5.28 -20.71
CA GLU A 12 3.50 -4.84 -19.34
C GLU A 12 2.49 -3.79 -18.87
N ARG A 13 1.99 -2.94 -19.76
CA ARG A 13 0.95 -1.94 -19.46
C ARG A 13 -0.45 -2.55 -19.27
N ARG A 14 -0.70 -3.80 -19.64
CA ARG A 14 -2.03 -4.45 -19.60
C ARG A 14 -2.17 -5.54 -18.54
N GLY A 15 -1.08 -6.04 -17.97
CA GLY A 15 -1.10 -7.11 -16.97
C GLY A 15 -1.26 -6.59 -15.53
N PRO A 16 -1.56 -7.51 -14.58
CA PRO A 16 -1.54 -7.18 -13.17
C PRO A 16 -0.14 -6.77 -12.72
N VAL A 17 -0.09 -5.87 -11.74
CA VAL A 17 1.18 -5.40 -11.14
C VAL A 17 1.69 -6.38 -10.11
N ILE A 18 0.77 -7.00 -9.33
CA ILE A 18 1.06 -8.05 -8.36
C ILE A 18 0.29 -9.29 -8.77
N VAL A 19 0.98 -10.42 -8.79
CA VAL A 19 0.39 -11.75 -8.98
C VAL A 19 0.83 -12.64 -7.84
N VAL A 20 -0.12 -13.18 -7.10
CA VAL A 20 0.12 -14.18 -6.04
C VAL A 20 -0.60 -15.45 -6.42
N ARG A 21 0.10 -16.59 -6.39
CA ARG A 21 -0.46 -17.91 -6.72
C ARG A 21 -0.06 -18.94 -5.68
N GLY A 22 -1.06 -19.59 -5.11
CA GLY A 22 -0.88 -20.70 -4.18
C GLY A 22 -0.10 -20.35 -2.93
N LEU A 23 -0.09 -19.08 -2.49
CA LEU A 23 0.72 -18.64 -1.37
C LEU A 23 0.28 -19.31 -0.08
N SER A 24 1.23 -19.98 0.59
CA SER A 24 1.04 -20.59 1.90
C SER A 24 2.11 -20.10 2.86
N ASN A 25 1.67 -19.68 4.07
CA ASN A 25 2.53 -19.22 5.14
C ASN A 25 2.16 -19.90 6.44
N SER A 26 3.17 -20.30 7.23
CA SER A 26 3.00 -20.79 8.58
C SER A 26 4.01 -20.18 9.56
N PHE A 27 3.65 -20.13 10.83
CA PHE A 27 4.55 -19.81 11.94
C PHE A 27 4.49 -20.96 12.97
N GLY A 28 5.45 -21.84 12.91
CA GLY A 28 5.39 -23.11 13.66
C GLY A 28 4.20 -23.94 13.21
N GLU A 29 3.31 -24.28 14.12
CA GLU A 29 2.09 -25.06 13.82
C GLU A 29 0.92 -24.20 13.32
N GLN A 30 1.03 -22.89 13.41
CA GLN A 30 -0.05 -21.97 13.02
C GLN A 30 0.02 -21.63 11.52
N VAL A 31 -0.92 -22.18 10.74
CA VAL A 31 -1.11 -21.82 9.33
C VAL A 31 -1.83 -20.47 9.25
N ILE A 32 -1.22 -19.51 8.57
CA ILE A 32 -1.77 -18.15 8.35
C ILE A 32 -2.45 -18.05 7.00
N HIS A 33 -1.78 -18.50 5.93
CA HIS A 33 -2.34 -18.56 4.59
C HIS A 33 -2.21 -19.97 4.03
N GLU A 34 -3.21 -20.37 3.24
CA GLU A 34 -3.26 -21.69 2.64
C GLU A 34 -3.79 -21.56 1.20
N ASN A 35 -2.93 -21.83 0.22
CA ASN A 35 -3.25 -21.77 -1.22
C ASN A 35 -3.94 -20.44 -1.61
N LEU A 36 -3.34 -19.30 -1.25
CA LEU A 36 -3.91 -17.98 -1.46
C LEU A 36 -3.53 -17.44 -2.84
N ASP A 37 -4.53 -16.99 -3.59
CA ASP A 37 -4.38 -16.31 -4.88
C ASP A 37 -4.85 -14.85 -4.79
N LEU A 38 -4.12 -13.94 -5.45
CA LEU A 38 -4.48 -12.53 -5.54
C LEU A 38 -3.86 -11.88 -6.77
N ASP A 39 -4.66 -11.09 -7.50
CA ASP A 39 -4.18 -10.22 -8.58
C ASP A 39 -4.50 -8.75 -8.28
N VAL A 40 -3.48 -7.89 -8.41
CA VAL A 40 -3.62 -6.43 -8.31
C VAL A 40 -3.39 -5.81 -9.67
N ARG A 41 -4.36 -5.05 -10.16
CA ARG A 41 -4.32 -4.39 -11.46
C ARG A 41 -3.48 -3.12 -11.40
N ARG A 42 -2.92 -2.73 -12.53
CA ARG A 42 -2.19 -1.47 -12.65
C ARG A 42 -3.14 -0.27 -12.46
N GLY A 43 -2.68 0.74 -11.71
CA GLY A 43 -3.40 2.00 -11.50
C GLY A 43 -4.60 1.89 -10.55
N GLU A 44 -4.90 0.71 -10.01
CA GLU A 44 -5.99 0.56 -9.02
C GLU A 44 -5.54 0.81 -7.59
N ILE A 45 -6.47 1.21 -6.76
CA ILE A 45 -6.37 1.11 -5.30
C ILE A 45 -7.13 -0.14 -4.88
N ILE A 46 -6.42 -1.17 -4.44
CA ILE A 46 -7.04 -2.36 -3.87
C ILE A 46 -7.00 -2.31 -2.34
N GLY A 47 -8.17 -2.39 -1.72
CA GLY A 47 -8.30 -2.52 -0.28
C GLY A 47 -8.22 -3.99 0.15
N VAL A 48 -7.39 -4.32 1.14
CA VAL A 48 -7.31 -5.67 1.72
C VAL A 48 -7.91 -5.63 3.11
N VAL A 49 -9.01 -6.36 3.29
CA VAL A 49 -9.77 -6.41 4.54
C VAL A 49 -9.84 -7.83 5.09
N GLY A 50 -10.11 -7.95 6.37
CA GLY A 50 -10.24 -9.23 7.07
C GLY A 50 -10.21 -9.03 8.57
N GLY A 51 -10.64 -10.01 9.33
CA GLY A 51 -10.60 -9.99 10.79
C GLY A 51 -9.19 -9.74 11.37
N SER A 52 -9.12 -9.44 12.65
CA SER A 52 -7.83 -9.35 13.34
C SER A 52 -7.12 -10.71 13.29
N GLY A 53 -5.83 -10.71 12.99
CA GLY A 53 -5.02 -11.93 12.93
C GLY A 53 -5.20 -12.78 11.66
N THR A 54 -5.97 -12.35 10.65
CA THR A 54 -6.11 -13.09 9.38
C THR A 54 -4.88 -13.06 8.48
N GLY A 55 -3.83 -12.33 8.86
CA GLY A 55 -2.56 -12.32 8.12
C GLY A 55 -2.42 -11.22 7.07
N LYS A 56 -3.24 -10.17 7.06
CA LYS A 56 -3.13 -9.06 6.07
C LYS A 56 -1.73 -8.48 5.96
N THR A 57 -1.12 -8.12 7.09
CA THR A 57 0.26 -7.61 7.12
C THR A 57 1.29 -8.70 6.75
N VAL A 58 1.02 -9.97 7.06
CA VAL A 58 1.86 -11.10 6.64
C VAL A 58 1.82 -11.22 5.11
N LEU A 59 0.63 -11.17 4.50
CA LEU A 59 0.47 -11.17 3.05
C LEU A 59 1.26 -10.04 2.40
N MET A 60 1.08 -8.80 2.87
CA MET A 60 1.83 -7.66 2.36
C MET A 60 3.35 -7.88 2.49
N ARG A 61 3.83 -8.32 3.67
CA ARG A 61 5.26 -8.58 3.90
C ARG A 61 5.80 -9.70 3.02
N SER A 62 5.00 -10.72 2.71
CA SER A 62 5.37 -11.78 1.77
C SER A 62 5.49 -11.22 0.34
N ILE A 63 4.54 -10.37 -0.07
CA ILE A 63 4.56 -9.74 -1.40
C ILE A 63 5.83 -8.88 -1.57
N ILE A 64 6.18 -8.04 -0.58
CA ILE A 64 7.36 -7.16 -0.68
C ILE A 64 8.70 -7.86 -0.35
N GLY A 65 8.68 -9.17 -0.10
CA GLY A 65 9.87 -9.98 0.17
C GLY A 65 10.48 -9.81 1.57
N LEU A 66 9.74 -9.24 2.53
CA LEU A 66 10.14 -9.11 3.95
C LEU A 66 9.79 -10.34 4.79
N GLN A 67 8.87 -11.17 4.32
CA GLN A 67 8.47 -12.42 4.95
C GLN A 67 8.63 -13.57 3.97
N ARG A 68 9.34 -14.62 4.38
CA ARG A 68 9.39 -15.86 3.60
C ARG A 68 8.04 -16.57 3.71
N TYR A 69 7.66 -17.25 2.65
CA TYR A 69 6.49 -18.12 2.57
C TYR A 69 6.92 -19.55 2.29
N ASP A 70 6.09 -20.51 2.64
CA ASP A 70 6.42 -21.94 2.57
C ASP A 70 6.23 -22.47 1.15
N GLU A 71 5.12 -22.07 0.49
CA GLU A 71 4.74 -22.52 -0.85
C GLU A 71 4.13 -21.36 -1.65
N GLY A 72 4.05 -21.55 -2.97
CA GLY A 72 3.45 -20.61 -3.89
C GLY A 72 4.44 -19.70 -4.59
N GLU A 73 3.91 -18.71 -5.27
CA GLU A 73 4.67 -17.79 -6.10
C GLU A 73 4.13 -16.37 -5.98
N VAL A 74 5.02 -15.41 -5.89
CA VAL A 74 4.71 -13.98 -5.88
C VAL A 74 5.50 -13.29 -6.99
N GLU A 75 4.80 -12.55 -7.84
CA GLU A 75 5.39 -11.69 -8.86
C GLU A 75 4.98 -10.23 -8.65
N ILE A 76 5.94 -9.32 -8.84
CA ILE A 76 5.71 -7.88 -8.91
C ILE A 76 6.30 -7.39 -10.24
N PHE A 77 5.50 -6.69 -11.03
CA PHE A 77 5.87 -6.23 -12.38
C PHE A 77 6.39 -7.36 -13.28
N GLY A 78 5.83 -8.58 -13.14
CA GLY A 78 6.24 -9.76 -13.90
C GLY A 78 7.58 -10.39 -13.48
N LYS A 79 8.18 -9.90 -12.39
CA LYS A 79 9.38 -10.47 -11.79
C LYS A 79 9.01 -11.27 -10.53
N ARG A 80 9.47 -12.51 -10.44
CA ARG A 80 9.31 -13.32 -9.21
C ARG A 80 10.08 -12.69 -8.06
N VAL A 81 9.43 -12.54 -6.91
CA VAL A 81 10.06 -11.97 -5.71
C VAL A 81 11.05 -12.95 -5.08
N SER A 82 10.77 -14.26 -5.17
CA SER A 82 11.65 -15.31 -4.66
C SER A 82 12.74 -15.67 -5.69
N GLY A 83 13.96 -15.91 -5.22
CA GLY A 83 15.06 -16.38 -6.05
C GLY A 83 15.76 -15.30 -6.89
N LEU A 84 15.42 -14.02 -6.69
CA LEU A 84 16.15 -12.89 -7.31
C LEU A 84 17.57 -12.82 -6.78
N GLY A 85 18.50 -12.46 -7.67
CA GLY A 85 19.82 -12.01 -7.27
C GLY A 85 19.76 -10.68 -6.51
N GLU A 86 20.81 -10.34 -5.77
CA GLU A 86 20.85 -9.15 -4.92
C GLU A 86 20.54 -7.86 -5.71
N LEU A 87 21.16 -7.68 -6.88
CA LEU A 87 20.93 -6.52 -7.74
C LEU A 87 19.48 -6.46 -8.28
N GLU A 88 18.94 -7.60 -8.71
CA GLU A 88 17.57 -7.66 -9.22
C GLU A 88 16.54 -7.36 -8.12
N ALA A 89 16.78 -7.85 -6.89
CA ALA A 89 15.96 -7.57 -5.73
C ALA A 89 16.01 -6.07 -5.37
N LEU A 90 17.20 -5.45 -5.48
CA LEU A 90 17.39 -4.03 -5.24
C LEU A 90 16.61 -3.20 -6.28
N GLU A 91 16.74 -3.52 -7.57
CA GLU A 91 16.00 -2.86 -8.64
C GLU A 91 14.48 -3.00 -8.49
N LEU A 92 14.00 -4.15 -8.02
CA LEU A 92 12.58 -4.35 -7.76
C LEU A 92 12.11 -3.48 -6.59
N ARG A 93 12.88 -3.41 -5.50
CA ARG A 93 12.56 -2.60 -4.31
C ARG A 93 12.46 -1.11 -4.61
N ARG A 94 13.21 -0.58 -5.56
CA ARG A 94 13.11 0.82 -6.00
C ARG A 94 11.75 1.16 -6.60
N GLN A 95 11.02 0.17 -7.13
CA GLN A 95 9.76 0.38 -7.83
C GLN A 95 8.54 0.43 -6.91
N PHE A 96 8.71 0.17 -5.62
CA PHE A 96 7.61 0.27 -4.66
C PHE A 96 8.00 1.00 -3.38
N GLY A 97 7.06 1.75 -2.82
CA GLY A 97 7.18 2.38 -1.51
C GLY A 97 6.30 1.69 -0.48
N VAL A 98 6.68 1.78 0.79
CA VAL A 98 5.92 1.16 1.89
C VAL A 98 5.71 2.16 3.02
N LEU A 99 4.44 2.37 3.39
CA LEU A 99 4.02 3.06 4.61
C LEU A 99 3.51 2.03 5.60
N PHE A 100 4.27 1.75 6.64
CA PHE A 100 3.87 0.89 7.75
C PHE A 100 2.96 1.64 8.74
N GLN A 101 2.16 0.91 9.50
CA GLN A 101 1.10 1.39 10.39
C GLN A 101 1.51 2.60 11.26
N ASN A 102 2.72 2.64 11.82
CA ASN A 102 3.21 3.75 12.65
C ASN A 102 4.15 4.71 11.91
N GLY A 103 4.15 4.70 10.55
CA GLY A 103 5.08 5.48 9.73
C GLY A 103 6.49 4.89 9.68
N ALA A 104 6.92 4.15 10.70
CA ALA A 104 8.24 3.54 10.85
C ALA A 104 9.42 4.50 10.57
N LEU A 105 9.28 5.77 10.93
CA LEU A 105 10.33 6.77 10.79
C LEU A 105 11.48 6.49 11.77
N PHE A 106 12.71 6.75 11.33
CA PHE A 106 13.88 6.74 12.20
C PHE A 106 13.76 7.90 13.19
N SER A 107 13.66 7.61 14.46
CA SER A 107 13.41 8.61 15.53
C SER A 107 14.56 9.59 15.74
N THR A 108 15.75 9.21 15.32
CA THR A 108 17.00 10.00 15.43
C THR A 108 17.28 10.86 14.20
N LEU A 109 16.46 10.78 13.17
CA LEU A 109 16.56 11.55 11.93
C LEU A 109 15.39 12.53 11.85
N THR A 110 15.64 13.70 11.25
CA THR A 110 14.60 14.67 10.89
C THR A 110 13.67 14.09 9.82
N VAL A 111 12.59 14.78 9.49
CA VAL A 111 11.68 14.39 8.39
C VAL A 111 12.42 14.39 7.05
N ALA A 112 13.21 15.43 6.76
CA ALA A 112 14.01 15.51 5.54
C ALA A 112 14.99 14.34 5.44
N GLU A 113 15.80 14.11 6.47
CA GLU A 113 16.75 12.98 6.53
C GLU A 113 16.04 11.62 6.40
N ASN A 114 14.84 11.43 6.98
CA ASN A 114 14.06 10.20 6.77
C ASN A 114 13.67 9.99 5.30
N ILE A 115 13.34 11.06 4.58
CA ILE A 115 13.01 11.01 3.16
C ILE A 115 14.26 10.71 2.32
N GLU A 116 15.42 11.20 2.73
CA GLU A 116 16.71 11.01 2.06
C GLU A 116 17.27 9.59 2.22
N VAL A 117 16.95 8.88 3.32
CA VAL A 117 17.49 7.53 3.56
C VAL A 117 17.40 6.61 2.34
N PRO A 118 16.23 6.42 1.69
CA PRO A 118 16.18 5.61 0.49
C PRO A 118 16.99 6.20 -0.67
N MET A 119 17.04 7.54 -0.82
CA MET A 119 17.81 8.17 -1.90
C MET A 119 19.31 7.93 -1.73
N ARG A 120 19.83 8.01 -0.51
CA ARG A 120 21.26 7.72 -0.20
C ARG A 120 21.65 6.27 -0.51
N GLU A 121 20.71 5.34 -0.42
CA GLU A 121 20.96 3.92 -0.73
C GLU A 121 20.97 3.64 -2.24
N PHE A 122 20.11 4.34 -3.01
CA PHE A 122 19.85 4.00 -4.39
C PHE A 122 20.43 4.97 -5.43
N TYR A 123 20.81 6.19 -5.03
CA TYR A 123 21.27 7.24 -5.92
C TYR A 123 22.65 7.77 -5.49
N ASP A 124 23.48 8.04 -6.48
CA ASP A 124 24.71 8.81 -6.31
C ASP A 124 24.45 10.25 -6.77
N ILE A 125 23.82 11.05 -5.87
CA ILE A 125 23.48 12.45 -6.09
C ILE A 125 24.06 13.31 -4.95
N ASP A 126 24.34 14.59 -5.24
CA ASP A 126 24.86 15.51 -4.23
C ASP A 126 23.82 15.84 -3.16
N GLU A 127 24.29 16.26 -1.97
CA GLU A 127 23.42 16.54 -0.81
C GLU A 127 22.45 17.68 -1.09
N THR A 128 22.85 18.71 -1.84
CA THR A 128 21.98 19.86 -2.17
C THR A 128 20.77 19.41 -2.98
N LEU A 129 20.97 18.59 -3.99
CA LEU A 129 19.87 18.03 -4.81
C LEU A 129 18.97 17.11 -3.94
N MET A 130 19.58 16.35 -3.04
CA MET A 130 18.85 15.46 -2.13
C MET A 130 17.94 16.26 -1.19
N ASP A 131 18.44 17.35 -0.60
CA ASP A 131 17.67 18.29 0.22
C ASP A 131 16.50 18.90 -0.57
N GLU A 132 16.74 19.33 -1.82
CA GLU A 132 15.69 19.88 -2.69
C GLU A 132 14.60 18.85 -2.98
N ILE A 133 14.97 17.60 -3.28
CA ILE A 133 14.01 16.50 -3.48
C ILE A 133 13.24 16.23 -2.19
N ALA A 134 13.90 16.17 -1.04
CA ALA A 134 13.25 15.96 0.25
C ALA A 134 12.22 17.07 0.54
N ALA A 135 12.58 18.34 0.32
CA ALA A 135 11.67 19.47 0.48
C ALA A 135 10.46 19.38 -0.47
N TYR A 136 10.68 18.97 -1.71
CA TYR A 136 9.60 18.70 -2.67
C TYR A 136 8.65 17.58 -2.19
N LYS A 137 9.19 16.47 -1.66
CA LYS A 137 8.39 15.37 -1.12
C LYS A 137 7.61 15.78 0.13
N VAL A 138 8.16 16.64 1.00
CA VAL A 138 7.45 17.26 2.13
C VAL A 138 6.24 18.04 1.64
N ALA A 139 6.41 18.89 0.64
CA ALA A 139 5.32 19.67 0.06
C ALA A 139 4.28 18.78 -0.65
N MET A 140 4.72 17.75 -1.37
CA MET A 140 3.87 16.80 -2.12
C MET A 140 2.84 16.10 -1.22
N VAL A 141 3.21 15.78 0.02
CA VAL A 141 2.29 15.16 0.99
C VAL A 141 1.50 16.18 1.84
N GLY A 142 1.58 17.47 1.49
CA GLY A 142 0.87 18.54 2.18
C GLY A 142 1.39 18.83 3.59
N LEU A 143 2.67 18.58 3.84
CA LEU A 143 3.35 19.08 5.04
C LEU A 143 3.89 20.49 4.81
N PRO A 144 3.88 21.37 5.83
CA PRO A 144 4.49 22.68 5.72
C PRO A 144 6.03 22.54 5.67
N PRO A 145 6.76 23.48 5.03
CA PRO A 145 8.22 23.42 4.91
C PRO A 145 8.95 23.25 6.26
N GLU A 146 8.39 23.85 7.30
CA GLU A 146 8.94 23.79 8.67
C GLU A 146 8.88 22.40 9.30
N ALA A 147 8.19 21.44 8.64
CA ALA A 147 8.18 20.05 9.06
C ALA A 147 9.49 19.34 8.70
N GLY A 148 10.18 19.76 7.62
CA GLY A 148 11.41 19.13 7.15
C GLY A 148 12.49 18.96 8.23
N PRO A 149 12.87 20.02 8.96
CA PRO A 149 13.90 19.95 10.00
C PRO A 149 13.42 19.34 11.34
N LYS A 150 12.15 18.99 11.50
CA LYS A 150 11.61 18.39 12.74
C LYS A 150 11.91 16.92 12.85
N TYR A 151 12.07 16.45 14.09
CA TYR A 151 12.12 15.04 14.42
C TYR A 151 10.72 14.43 14.51
N PRO A 152 10.56 13.11 14.30
CA PRO A 152 9.26 12.43 14.41
C PRO A 152 8.52 12.67 15.73
N SER A 153 9.25 12.86 16.83
CA SER A 153 8.68 13.15 18.16
C SER A 153 7.98 14.52 18.25
N GLU A 154 8.33 15.45 17.37
CA GLU A 154 7.77 16.82 17.33
C GLU A 154 6.53 16.93 16.43
N LEU A 155 6.15 15.84 15.75
CA LEU A 155 5.06 15.80 14.81
C LEU A 155 3.76 15.28 15.45
N SER A 156 2.63 15.80 15.00
CA SER A 156 1.33 15.16 15.28
C SER A 156 1.23 13.78 14.62
N GLY A 157 0.27 12.96 15.03
CA GLY A 157 0.03 11.64 14.43
C GLY A 157 -0.17 11.71 12.91
N GLY A 158 -0.99 12.64 12.44
CA GLY A 158 -1.22 12.87 11.01
C GLY A 158 0.03 13.34 10.27
N MET A 159 0.82 14.25 10.86
CA MET A 159 2.08 14.68 10.26
C MET A 159 3.09 13.53 10.16
N ARG A 160 3.18 12.65 11.17
CA ARG A 160 4.05 11.46 11.10
C ARG A 160 3.65 10.51 9.97
N LYS A 161 2.34 10.30 9.75
CA LYS A 161 1.82 9.49 8.64
C LYS A 161 2.19 10.09 7.29
N ARG A 162 2.02 11.42 7.13
CA ARG A 162 2.41 12.16 5.91
C ARG A 162 3.93 12.11 5.68
N ALA A 163 4.75 12.26 6.70
CA ALA A 163 6.21 12.13 6.61
C ALA A 163 6.63 10.70 6.19
N GLY A 164 5.99 9.68 6.77
CA GLY A 164 6.19 8.29 6.34
C GLY A 164 5.78 8.05 4.87
N LEU A 165 4.68 8.68 4.42
CA LEU A 165 4.26 8.65 3.02
C LEU A 165 5.27 9.36 2.10
N ALA A 166 5.79 10.53 2.51
CA ALA A 166 6.84 11.26 1.76
C ALA A 166 8.09 10.38 1.57
N ARG A 167 8.52 9.68 2.62
CA ARG A 167 9.62 8.71 2.52
C ARG A 167 9.29 7.55 1.60
N ALA A 168 8.08 7.00 1.66
CA ALA A 168 7.66 5.93 0.77
C ALA A 168 7.66 6.36 -0.71
N LEU A 169 7.48 7.65 -0.97
CA LEU A 169 7.47 8.25 -2.31
C LEU A 169 8.85 8.79 -2.76
N SER A 170 9.89 8.68 -1.95
CA SER A 170 11.19 9.33 -2.20
C SER A 170 11.87 8.87 -3.51
N LEU A 171 11.66 7.62 -3.93
CA LEU A 171 12.22 7.03 -5.13
C LEU A 171 11.27 7.05 -6.34
N ASP A 172 10.18 7.83 -6.31
CA ASP A 172 9.15 7.86 -7.35
C ASP A 172 8.63 6.45 -7.72
N PRO A 173 8.14 5.68 -6.74
CA PRO A 173 7.69 4.31 -6.97
C PRO A 173 6.45 4.28 -7.88
N ARG A 174 6.23 3.15 -8.54
CA ARG A 174 5.02 2.86 -9.33
C ARG A 174 3.96 2.10 -8.54
N LEU A 175 4.32 1.57 -7.39
CA LEU A 175 3.48 0.77 -6.51
C LEU A 175 3.66 1.24 -5.06
N LEU A 176 2.56 1.46 -4.36
CA LEU A 176 2.56 1.92 -2.98
C LEU A 176 1.83 0.92 -2.09
N PHE A 177 2.49 0.48 -1.03
CA PHE A 177 1.90 -0.35 0.02
C PHE A 177 1.60 0.52 1.23
N LEU A 178 0.36 0.46 1.71
CA LEU A 178 -0.13 1.21 2.87
C LEU A 178 -0.71 0.25 3.89
N ASP A 179 -0.12 0.19 5.08
CA ASP A 179 -0.61 -0.64 6.19
C ASP A 179 -1.28 0.25 7.23
N GLU A 180 -2.62 0.24 7.28
CA GLU A 180 -3.46 1.01 8.19
C GLU A 180 -3.09 2.52 8.21
N PRO A 181 -3.09 3.21 7.06
CA PRO A 181 -2.56 4.56 6.96
C PRO A 181 -3.36 5.58 7.76
N THR A 182 -4.66 5.42 7.90
CA THR A 182 -5.57 6.32 8.63
C THR A 182 -5.77 5.96 10.10
N ALA A 183 -5.24 4.81 10.53
CA ALA A 183 -5.40 4.36 11.92
C ALA A 183 -4.86 5.39 12.93
N GLY A 184 -5.71 5.76 13.91
CA GLY A 184 -5.38 6.73 14.94
C GLY A 184 -5.50 8.19 14.52
N LEU A 185 -5.99 8.48 13.31
CA LEU A 185 -6.40 9.82 12.91
C LEU A 185 -7.86 10.08 13.34
N ASP A 186 -8.19 11.35 13.54
CA ASP A 186 -9.59 11.77 13.63
C ASP A 186 -10.27 11.66 12.25
N PRO A 187 -11.61 11.65 12.18
CA PRO A 187 -12.33 11.46 10.92
C PRO A 187 -11.98 12.48 9.83
N ILE A 188 -11.73 13.75 10.20
CA ILE A 188 -11.36 14.80 9.24
C ILE A 188 -9.95 14.54 8.70
N GLY A 189 -9.02 14.18 9.58
CA GLY A 189 -7.66 13.82 9.21
C GLY A 189 -7.58 12.56 8.33
N ALA A 190 -8.42 11.56 8.62
CA ALA A 190 -8.53 10.35 7.81
C ALA A 190 -9.05 10.66 6.40
N ALA A 191 -10.15 11.40 6.28
CA ALA A 191 -10.70 11.82 4.98
C ALA A 191 -9.70 12.67 4.17
N ALA A 192 -8.98 13.59 4.83
CA ALA A 192 -7.94 14.39 4.18
C ALA A 192 -6.73 13.54 3.73
N PHE A 193 -6.42 12.46 4.43
CA PHE A 193 -5.38 11.51 4.02
C PHE A 193 -5.84 10.66 2.82
N ASP A 194 -7.07 10.18 2.83
CA ASP A 194 -7.67 9.44 1.73
C ASP A 194 -7.69 10.26 0.44
N GLN A 195 -8.11 11.54 0.52
CA GLN A 195 -8.09 12.46 -0.61
C GLN A 195 -6.66 12.71 -1.13
N LEU A 196 -5.66 12.77 -0.24
CA LEU A 196 -4.25 12.86 -0.63
C LEU A 196 -3.82 11.62 -1.42
N ILE A 197 -4.18 10.42 -0.98
CA ILE A 197 -3.86 9.17 -1.70
C ILE A 197 -4.49 9.15 -3.10
N LEU A 198 -5.76 9.55 -3.24
CA LEU A 198 -6.40 9.68 -4.56
C LEU A 198 -5.65 10.65 -5.47
N THR A 199 -5.33 11.84 -4.94
CA THR A 199 -4.59 12.87 -5.69
C THR A 199 -3.23 12.36 -6.16
N LEU A 200 -2.49 11.68 -5.28
CA LEU A 200 -1.17 11.12 -5.61
C LEU A 200 -1.28 9.95 -6.60
N ARG A 201 -2.28 9.07 -6.45
CA ARG A 201 -2.53 7.98 -7.38
C ARG A 201 -2.73 8.52 -8.80
N ASP A 202 -3.59 9.53 -8.95
CA ASP A 202 -3.93 10.11 -10.24
C ASP A 202 -2.78 10.92 -10.84
N ALA A 203 -2.06 11.70 -10.02
CA ALA A 203 -0.95 12.54 -10.48
C ALA A 203 0.30 11.76 -10.86
N LEU A 204 0.56 10.60 -10.20
CA LEU A 204 1.77 9.80 -10.34
C LEU A 204 1.55 8.44 -11.01
N ASP A 205 0.33 8.15 -11.47
CA ASP A 205 -0.07 6.83 -12.07
C ASP A 205 0.27 5.65 -11.14
N LEU A 206 -0.01 5.80 -9.83
CA LEU A 206 0.32 4.81 -8.83
C LEU A 206 -0.67 3.65 -8.84
N THR A 207 -0.16 2.47 -8.56
CA THR A 207 -0.96 1.34 -8.05
C THR A 207 -0.85 1.33 -6.53
N VAL A 208 -1.95 1.12 -5.81
CA VAL A 208 -1.94 1.14 -4.34
C VAL A 208 -2.50 -0.16 -3.78
N PHE A 209 -1.70 -0.80 -2.93
CA PHE A 209 -2.11 -1.94 -2.09
C PHE A 209 -2.35 -1.43 -0.67
N LEU A 210 -3.61 -1.37 -0.26
CA LEU A 210 -4.03 -0.76 0.99
C LEU A 210 -4.58 -1.80 1.96
N ILE A 211 -3.99 -1.94 3.14
CA ILE A 211 -4.58 -2.67 4.25
C ILE A 211 -5.32 -1.67 5.11
N THR A 212 -6.61 -1.89 5.34
CA THR A 212 -7.41 -1.07 6.26
C THR A 212 -8.57 -1.87 6.84
N HIS A 213 -9.09 -1.42 7.96
CA HIS A 213 -10.37 -1.86 8.53
C HIS A 213 -11.42 -0.74 8.54
N ASP A 214 -11.09 0.41 7.94
CA ASP A 214 -11.97 1.57 7.85
C ASP A 214 -12.85 1.44 6.60
N LEU A 215 -14.16 1.33 6.84
CA LEU A 215 -15.16 1.19 5.78
C LEU A 215 -15.33 2.47 4.97
N ASP A 216 -15.18 3.64 5.58
CA ASP A 216 -15.28 4.91 4.88
C ASP A 216 -14.13 5.06 3.88
N THR A 217 -12.90 4.73 4.27
CA THR A 217 -11.73 4.64 3.38
C THR A 217 -11.99 3.68 2.22
N LEU A 218 -12.49 2.45 2.49
CA LEU A 218 -12.77 1.46 1.43
C LEU A 218 -13.79 1.99 0.41
N HIS A 219 -14.86 2.60 0.88
CA HIS A 219 -15.90 3.17 0.03
C HIS A 219 -15.43 4.40 -0.77
N THR A 220 -14.50 5.16 -0.20
CA THR A 220 -14.10 6.45 -0.78
C THR A 220 -13.01 6.30 -1.82
N ILE A 221 -12.01 5.45 -1.57
CA ILE A 221 -10.81 5.42 -2.43
C ILE A 221 -10.52 4.08 -3.10
N CYS A 222 -11.13 2.95 -2.66
CA CYS A 222 -10.80 1.66 -3.25
C CYS A 222 -11.62 1.35 -4.51
N ASP A 223 -10.94 0.97 -5.58
CA ASP A 223 -11.57 0.47 -6.82
C ASP A 223 -12.10 -0.96 -6.63
N ARG A 224 -11.32 -1.79 -5.92
CA ARG A 224 -11.69 -3.15 -5.54
C ARG A 224 -11.27 -3.44 -4.10
N VAL A 225 -11.94 -4.43 -3.51
CA VAL A 225 -11.62 -4.95 -2.19
C VAL A 225 -11.32 -6.44 -2.29
N ALA A 226 -10.25 -6.89 -1.62
CA ALA A 226 -9.92 -8.29 -1.40
C ALA A 226 -10.26 -8.67 0.04
N VAL A 227 -11.13 -9.65 0.23
CA VAL A 227 -11.52 -10.13 1.56
C VAL A 227 -10.66 -11.32 1.94
N LEU A 228 -9.86 -11.16 2.99
CA LEU A 228 -8.99 -12.20 3.56
C LEU A 228 -9.67 -12.84 4.78
N ALA A 229 -10.17 -14.05 4.62
CA ALA A 229 -10.71 -14.89 5.68
C ALA A 229 -10.45 -16.37 5.35
N ASP A 230 -10.66 -17.26 6.31
CA ASP A 230 -10.43 -18.70 6.14
C ASP A 230 -9.05 -19.02 5.53
N ARG A 231 -8.02 -18.27 5.94
CA ARG A 231 -6.61 -18.38 5.48
C ARG A 231 -6.36 -18.09 3.99
N ARG A 232 -7.35 -17.57 3.26
CA ARG A 232 -7.26 -17.28 1.82
C ARG A 232 -8.00 -16.01 1.45
N VAL A 233 -7.83 -15.55 0.22
CA VAL A 233 -8.68 -14.52 -0.35
C VAL A 233 -10.00 -15.17 -0.79
N LEU A 234 -11.09 -14.84 -0.12
CA LEU A 234 -12.42 -15.38 -0.41
C LEU A 234 -13.01 -14.77 -1.67
N LYS A 235 -12.83 -13.47 -1.83
CA LYS A 235 -13.41 -12.69 -2.93
C LYS A 235 -12.57 -11.45 -3.19
N VAL A 236 -12.43 -11.11 -4.46
CA VAL A 236 -11.93 -9.80 -4.92
C VAL A 236 -12.99 -9.20 -5.84
N GLY A 237 -13.39 -7.96 -5.58
CA GLY A 237 -14.40 -7.27 -6.39
C GLY A 237 -14.69 -5.86 -5.89
N THR A 238 -15.68 -5.21 -6.50
CA THR A 238 -16.15 -3.88 -6.06
C THR A 238 -16.92 -3.98 -4.73
N ILE A 239 -17.17 -2.85 -4.09
CA ILE A 239 -18.00 -2.82 -2.87
C ILE A 239 -19.41 -3.40 -3.13
N GLU A 240 -20.00 -3.10 -4.30
CA GLU A 240 -21.32 -3.62 -4.68
C GLU A 240 -21.32 -5.15 -4.81
N GLU A 241 -20.22 -5.72 -5.29
CA GLU A 241 -20.05 -7.18 -5.35
C GLU A 241 -19.85 -7.78 -3.97
N MET A 242 -19.20 -7.08 -3.04
CA MET A 242 -19.04 -7.51 -1.65
C MET A 242 -20.39 -7.53 -0.92
N LEU A 243 -21.24 -6.51 -1.11
CA LEU A 243 -22.58 -6.43 -0.51
C LEU A 243 -23.50 -7.59 -0.94
N ARG A 244 -23.27 -8.20 -2.10
CA ARG A 244 -24.03 -9.34 -2.63
C ARG A 244 -23.40 -10.70 -2.32
N PHE A 245 -22.18 -10.70 -1.76
CA PHE A 245 -21.45 -11.94 -1.53
C PHE A 245 -21.98 -12.65 -0.27
N GLU A 246 -22.51 -13.88 -0.43
CA GLU A 246 -23.12 -14.67 0.63
C GLU A 246 -22.06 -15.38 1.49
N HIS A 247 -21.37 -14.63 2.34
CA HIS A 247 -20.44 -15.17 3.33
C HIS A 247 -20.70 -14.48 4.69
N PRO A 248 -20.86 -15.22 5.81
CA PRO A 248 -21.26 -14.63 7.09
C PRO A 248 -20.38 -13.46 7.53
N TRP A 249 -19.05 -13.63 7.50
CA TRP A 249 -18.12 -12.57 7.88
C TRP A 249 -18.24 -11.33 6.97
N VAL A 250 -18.41 -11.52 5.66
CA VAL A 250 -18.52 -10.41 4.69
C VAL A 250 -19.83 -9.65 4.93
N GLN A 251 -20.92 -10.36 5.14
CA GLN A 251 -22.22 -9.75 5.45
C GLN A 251 -22.17 -8.95 6.75
N ASP A 252 -21.60 -9.51 7.82
CA ASP A 252 -21.44 -8.81 9.09
C ASP A 252 -20.54 -7.58 8.97
N TYR A 253 -19.48 -7.66 8.18
CA TYR A 253 -18.52 -6.57 7.98
C TYR A 253 -19.12 -5.42 7.18
N PHE A 254 -19.70 -5.69 6.01
CA PHE A 254 -20.22 -4.66 5.10
C PHE A 254 -21.67 -4.23 5.38
N LEU A 255 -22.54 -5.12 5.87
CA LEU A 255 -23.96 -4.84 6.17
C LEU A 255 -24.25 -4.72 7.65
N GLY A 256 -23.27 -4.92 8.52
CA GLY A 256 -23.39 -4.68 9.96
C GLY A 256 -23.66 -3.20 10.28
N PRO A 257 -23.85 -2.85 11.57
CA PRO A 257 -24.19 -1.47 11.96
C PRO A 257 -23.20 -0.41 11.46
N ARG A 258 -21.90 -0.72 11.44
CA ARG A 258 -20.86 0.18 10.92
C ARG A 258 -20.87 0.27 9.39
N GLY A 259 -21.09 -0.85 8.70
CA GLY A 259 -21.19 -0.89 7.24
C GLY A 259 -22.38 -0.07 6.72
N ARG A 260 -23.53 -0.17 7.38
CA ARG A 260 -24.72 0.63 7.02
C ARG A 260 -24.51 2.14 7.25
N ALA A 261 -23.77 2.53 8.28
CA ALA A 261 -23.45 3.93 8.52
C ALA A 261 -22.57 4.51 7.38
N ALA A 262 -21.55 3.77 6.94
CA ALA A 262 -20.68 4.15 5.82
C ALA A 262 -21.44 4.23 4.48
N LEU A 263 -22.42 3.34 4.25
CA LEU A 263 -23.30 3.39 3.07
C LEU A 263 -24.27 4.57 3.08
N GLY A 264 -24.82 4.95 4.26
CA GLY A 264 -25.81 6.03 4.43
C GLY A 264 -25.23 7.42 4.20
N SER A 265 -23.94 7.63 4.45
CA SER A 265 -23.28 8.92 4.26
C SER A 265 -23.15 9.36 2.80
N LYS A 266 -23.28 8.45 1.81
CA LYS A 266 -23.28 8.78 0.36
C LYS A 266 -24.65 9.12 -0.22
N GLY A 267 -25.75 8.87 0.51
CA GLY A 267 -27.11 9.14 0.03
C GLY A 267 -27.59 10.58 0.19
N GLU A 268 -26.89 11.41 0.96
CA GLU A 268 -27.32 12.79 1.28
C GLU A 268 -26.51 13.88 0.54
N GLY A 269 -25.61 13.49 -0.40
CA GLY A 269 -24.71 14.42 -1.13
C GLY A 269 -24.84 14.38 -2.66
N ALA A 270 -25.96 13.88 -3.21
CA ALA A 270 -26.22 13.87 -4.65
C ALA A 270 -27.36 14.83 -5.04
#